data_6f5d817e1eb27b4baed10ef31999b21d
#
_entry.id   6f5d817e1eb27b4baed10ef31999b21d
#
_cell.length_a   1.000
_cell.length_b   1.000
_cell.length_c   1.000
_cell.angle_alpha   90.00
_cell.angle_beta   90.00
_cell.angle_gamma   90.00
#
_symmetry.space_group_name_H-M   'P 1'
#
loop_
_entity.id
_entity.type
_entity.pdbx_description
1 polymer ?
#
loop_
_entity_poly.entity_id
_entity_poly.type
_entity_poly.pdbx_seq_one_letter_code
_entity_poly.pdbx_strand_id
1 'polypeptide(L)'
;ITFYSAQASKIKQSLEMILNAEESSRVEVGTVDAFQGKEFDYVMLSCVRSNRPKNDNEKPVVGFLAKPNRLCVAFSRAIRQLIAYGDAETLIQIPCFSNLYDICTNGKGGYYREY
;
A
#
# COMPACT_ATOMS: atom_id res chain seq x y z
N ILE A 1 0.27 -5.24 -4.16
CA ILE A 1 -1.04 -5.28 -3.47
C ILE A 1 -1.68 -3.90 -3.52
N THR A 2 -2.98 -3.82 -3.64
CA THR A 2 -3.77 -2.59 -3.53
C THR A 2 -5.10 -2.86 -2.84
N PHE A 3 -5.84 -1.80 -2.48
CA PHE A 3 -7.17 -1.90 -1.86
C PHE A 3 -8.33 -1.90 -2.87
N TYR A 4 -8.06 -1.60 -4.14
CA TYR A 4 -9.08 -1.40 -5.17
C TYR A 4 -8.81 -2.25 -6.41
N SER A 5 -9.83 -2.98 -6.89
CA SER A 5 -9.72 -3.85 -8.07
C SER A 5 -9.36 -3.09 -9.35
N ALA A 6 -9.91 -1.89 -9.55
CA ALA A 6 -9.58 -1.05 -10.69
C ALA A 6 -8.09 -0.69 -10.73
N GLN A 7 -7.48 -0.41 -9.57
CA GLN A 7 -6.05 -0.14 -9.46
C GLN A 7 -5.23 -1.40 -9.74
N ALA A 8 -5.65 -2.56 -9.24
CA ALA A 8 -4.98 -3.83 -9.52
C ALA A 8 -4.95 -4.12 -11.03
N SER A 9 -6.08 -3.94 -11.72
CA SER A 9 -6.16 -4.09 -13.17
C SER A 9 -5.22 -3.12 -13.91
N LYS A 10 -5.18 -1.86 -13.47
CA LYS A 10 -4.31 -0.84 -14.07
C LYS A 10 -2.82 -1.17 -13.89
N ILE A 11 -2.42 -1.61 -12.70
CA ILE A 11 -1.04 -2.04 -12.41
C ILE A 11 -0.69 -3.24 -13.28
N LYS A 12 -1.57 -4.25 -13.39
CA LYS A 12 -1.36 -5.42 -14.27
C LYS A 12 -1.08 -4.99 -15.70
N GLN A 13 -1.96 -4.19 -16.30
CA GLN A 13 -1.78 -3.70 -17.67
C GLN A 13 -0.45 -2.97 -17.84
N SER A 14 -0.06 -2.13 -16.89
CA SER A 14 1.20 -1.40 -16.97
C SER A 14 2.42 -2.33 -16.89
N LEU A 15 2.37 -3.35 -16.04
CA LEU A 15 3.46 -4.33 -15.93
C LEU A 15 3.59 -5.20 -17.17
N GLU A 16 2.48 -5.64 -17.77
CA GLU A 16 2.48 -6.40 -19.03
C GLU A 16 3.11 -5.63 -20.20
N MET A 17 3.11 -4.30 -20.16
CA MET A 17 3.76 -3.46 -21.17
C MET A 17 5.28 -3.32 -20.96
N ILE A 18 5.77 -3.54 -19.75
CA ILE A 18 7.15 -3.25 -19.34
C ILE A 18 7.96 -4.54 -19.12
N LEU A 19 7.33 -5.57 -18.55
CA LEU A 19 7.97 -6.82 -18.17
C LEU A 19 7.86 -7.85 -19.29
N ASN A 20 8.91 -8.64 -19.45
CA ASN A 20 8.84 -9.85 -20.30
C ASN A 20 8.05 -10.97 -19.59
N ALA A 21 7.77 -12.07 -20.30
CA ALA A 21 6.95 -13.16 -19.79
C ALA A 21 7.55 -13.84 -18.54
N GLU A 22 8.87 -13.97 -18.44
CA GLU A 22 9.54 -14.55 -17.28
C GLU A 22 9.44 -13.63 -16.07
N GLU A 23 9.69 -12.34 -16.21
CA GLU A 23 9.58 -11.35 -15.17
C GLU A 23 8.13 -11.22 -14.68
N SER A 24 7.18 -11.18 -15.61
CA SER A 24 5.75 -11.09 -15.29
C SER A 24 5.26 -12.29 -14.49
N SER A 25 5.80 -13.49 -14.75
CA SER A 25 5.43 -14.71 -14.00
C SER A 25 5.85 -14.69 -12.53
N ARG A 26 6.81 -13.83 -12.16
CA ARG A 26 7.31 -13.66 -10.78
C ARG A 26 6.58 -12.60 -9.98
N VAL A 27 5.67 -11.85 -10.61
CA VAL A 27 4.95 -10.75 -9.98
C VAL A 27 3.46 -11.05 -9.91
N GLU A 28 2.93 -11.17 -8.70
CA GLU A 28 1.49 -11.28 -8.49
C GLU A 28 0.90 -9.89 -8.17
N VAL A 29 -0.18 -9.54 -8.85
CA VAL A 29 -0.91 -8.28 -8.63
C VAL A 29 -2.37 -8.57 -8.25
N GLY A 30 -2.85 -7.97 -7.18
CA GLY A 30 -4.22 -8.15 -6.74
C GLY A 30 -4.62 -7.24 -5.59
N THR A 31 -5.85 -7.39 -5.15
CA THR A 31 -6.37 -6.70 -3.97
C THR A 31 -5.91 -7.38 -2.68
N VAL A 32 -5.98 -6.67 -1.57
CA VAL A 32 -5.65 -7.20 -0.23
C VAL A 32 -6.40 -8.52 0.04
N ASP A 33 -7.68 -8.59 -0.31
CA ASP A 33 -8.50 -9.78 -0.07
C ASP A 33 -8.03 -10.99 -0.90
N ALA A 34 -7.50 -10.76 -2.12
CA ALA A 34 -6.96 -11.82 -2.97
C ALA A 34 -5.67 -12.46 -2.41
N PHE A 35 -4.99 -11.76 -1.52
CA PHE A 35 -3.74 -12.21 -0.89
C PHE A 35 -3.90 -12.69 0.55
N GLN A 36 -5.12 -12.83 1.03
CA GLN A 36 -5.39 -13.40 2.34
C GLN A 36 -4.85 -14.85 2.42
N GLY A 37 -4.02 -15.11 3.44
CA GLY A 37 -3.37 -16.42 3.62
C GLY A 37 -2.11 -16.66 2.78
N LYS A 38 -1.72 -15.72 1.92
CA LYS A 38 -0.46 -15.78 1.15
C LYS A 38 0.62 -14.91 1.79
N GLU A 39 1.88 -15.26 1.57
CA GLU A 39 3.05 -14.48 2.00
C GLU A 39 4.07 -14.38 0.87
N PHE A 40 4.81 -13.28 0.83
CA PHE A 40 5.80 -12.97 -0.20
C PHE A 40 7.04 -12.35 0.44
N ASP A 41 8.21 -12.57 -0.15
CA ASP A 41 9.44 -11.94 0.34
C ASP A 41 9.33 -10.41 0.30
N TYR A 42 8.83 -9.87 -0.81
CA TYR A 42 8.70 -8.44 -1.05
C TYR A 42 7.26 -8.08 -1.40
N VAL A 43 6.72 -7.08 -0.75
CA VAL A 43 5.37 -6.57 -1.04
C VAL A 43 5.42 -5.08 -1.33
N MET A 44 4.86 -4.69 -2.47
CA MET A 44 4.59 -3.30 -2.81
C MET A 44 3.11 -3.03 -2.58
N LEU A 45 2.79 -2.10 -1.68
CA LEU A 45 1.44 -1.69 -1.34
C LEU A 45 1.11 -0.35 -1.97
N SER A 46 0.15 -0.32 -2.89
CA SER A 46 -0.35 0.92 -3.49
C SER A 46 -1.58 1.43 -2.75
N CYS A 47 -1.45 2.59 -2.10
CA CYS A 47 -2.50 3.27 -1.35
C CYS A 47 -3.11 4.37 -2.20
N VAL A 48 -4.08 4.05 -3.01
CA VAL A 48 -4.64 4.89 -4.10
C VAL A 48 -5.19 6.25 -3.67
N ARG A 49 -5.55 6.42 -2.40
CA ARG A 49 -6.20 7.64 -1.92
C ARG A 49 -5.24 8.79 -1.65
N SER A 50 -5.61 9.96 -2.17
CA SER A 50 -4.98 11.24 -1.89
C SER A 50 -6.09 12.26 -1.65
N ASN A 51 -6.66 12.24 -0.45
CA ASN A 51 -7.75 13.11 -0.03
C ASN A 51 -7.27 13.96 1.14
N ARG A 52 -6.62 15.06 0.82
CA ARG A 52 -6.20 16.04 1.83
C ARG A 52 -7.43 16.76 2.37
N PRO A 53 -7.63 16.87 3.70
CA PRO A 53 -8.68 17.69 4.27
C PRO A 53 -8.47 19.14 3.84
N LYS A 54 -9.53 19.79 3.38
CA LYS A 54 -9.47 21.20 2.95
C LYS A 54 -9.45 22.18 4.13
N ASN A 55 -9.83 21.70 5.30
CA ASN A 55 -9.81 22.46 6.55
C ASN A 55 -9.76 21.50 7.77
N ASP A 56 -9.39 22.00 8.94
CA ASP A 56 -9.20 21.23 10.17
C ASP A 56 -10.45 20.50 10.69
N ASN A 57 -11.63 20.84 10.19
CA ASN A 57 -12.92 20.23 10.57
C ASN A 57 -13.35 19.10 9.62
N GLU A 58 -12.64 18.88 8.53
CA GLU A 58 -13.00 17.87 7.53
C GLU A 58 -12.28 16.55 7.83
N LYS A 59 -13.06 15.50 8.08
CA LYS A 59 -12.49 14.15 8.22
C LYS A 59 -12.08 13.62 6.83
N PRO A 60 -10.86 13.10 6.69
CA PRO A 60 -10.41 12.56 5.41
C PRO A 60 -11.26 11.36 5.02
N VAL A 61 -11.70 11.34 3.77
CA VAL A 61 -12.41 10.19 3.20
C VAL A 61 -11.39 9.13 2.80
N VAL A 62 -11.01 8.30 3.75
CA VAL A 62 -9.99 7.25 3.56
C VAL A 62 -10.56 5.91 3.06
N GLY A 63 -11.87 5.77 3.05
CA GLY A 63 -12.57 4.60 2.49
C GLY A 63 -12.09 3.26 3.08
N PHE A 64 -11.75 2.31 2.23
CA PHE A 64 -11.28 0.98 2.64
C PHE A 64 -9.93 0.97 3.37
N LEU A 65 -9.14 2.04 3.25
CA LEU A 65 -7.86 2.20 3.95
C LEU A 65 -8.04 2.29 5.48
N ALA A 66 -9.22 2.70 5.96
CA ALA A 66 -9.52 2.81 7.38
C ALA A 66 -9.96 1.49 8.03
N LYS A 67 -10.07 0.39 7.28
CA LYS A 67 -10.50 -0.91 7.84
C LYS A 67 -9.30 -1.64 8.46
N PRO A 68 -9.21 -1.75 9.81
CA PRO A 68 -8.02 -2.31 10.49
C PRO A 68 -7.68 -3.73 10.03
N ASN A 69 -8.68 -4.59 9.85
CA ASN A 69 -8.46 -5.98 9.43
C ASN A 69 -7.77 -6.08 8.06
N ARG A 70 -8.15 -5.22 7.10
CA ARG A 70 -7.51 -5.18 5.78
C ARG A 70 -6.08 -4.64 5.84
N LEU A 71 -5.84 -3.65 6.71
CA LEU A 71 -4.49 -3.13 6.94
C LEU A 71 -3.58 -4.18 7.56
N CYS A 72 -4.07 -4.91 8.56
CA CYS A 72 -3.31 -6.03 9.15
C CYS A 72 -2.96 -7.07 8.11
N VAL A 73 -3.89 -7.46 7.24
CA VAL A 73 -3.61 -8.40 6.15
C VAL A 73 -2.56 -7.81 5.21
N ALA A 74 -2.72 -6.58 4.73
CA ALA A 74 -1.79 -5.96 3.79
C ALA A 74 -0.36 -5.89 4.36
N PHE A 75 -0.21 -5.46 5.62
CA PHE A 75 1.10 -5.27 6.25
C PHE A 75 1.79 -6.60 6.60
N SER A 76 1.02 -7.64 6.92
CA SER A 76 1.55 -8.96 7.28
C SER A 76 1.88 -9.87 6.10
N ARG A 77 1.71 -9.42 4.87
CA ARG A 77 2.03 -10.25 3.67
C ARG A 77 3.51 -10.29 3.34
N ALA A 78 4.29 -9.33 3.80
CA ALA A 78 5.71 -9.24 3.51
C ALA A 78 6.54 -10.01 4.56
N ILE A 79 7.40 -10.91 4.10
CA ILE A 79 8.35 -11.63 4.96
C ILE A 79 9.61 -10.79 5.19
N ARG A 80 10.12 -10.12 4.15
CA ARG A 80 11.39 -9.38 4.18
C ARG A 80 11.20 -7.88 4.15
N GLN A 81 10.38 -7.39 3.20
CA GLN A 81 10.21 -5.95 3.02
C GLN A 81 8.82 -5.58 2.52
N LEU A 82 8.23 -4.58 3.16
CA LEU A 82 7.04 -3.88 2.71
C LEU A 82 7.43 -2.49 2.22
N ILE A 83 6.99 -2.15 1.00
CA ILE A 83 7.12 -0.80 0.43
C ILE A 83 5.73 -0.25 0.20
N ALA A 84 5.36 0.82 0.92
CA ALA A 84 4.07 1.48 0.76
C ALA A 84 4.22 2.76 -0.09
N TYR A 85 3.40 2.86 -1.13
CA TYR A 85 3.28 4.04 -1.99
C TYR A 85 1.96 4.75 -1.75
N GLY A 86 2.00 6.03 -1.47
CA GLY A 86 0.79 6.82 -1.26
C GLY A 86 1.07 8.26 -0.85
N ASP A 87 0.01 9.03 -0.68
CA ASP A 87 0.07 10.39 -0.17
C ASP A 87 0.23 10.37 1.36
N ALA A 88 1.41 10.74 1.85
CA ALA A 88 1.73 10.71 3.28
C ALA A 88 0.76 11.56 4.10
N GLU A 89 0.39 12.75 3.65
CA GLU A 89 -0.52 13.65 4.37
C GLU A 89 -1.92 13.03 4.56
N THR A 90 -2.38 12.24 3.60
CA THR A 90 -3.63 11.48 3.72
C THR A 90 -3.46 10.27 4.63
N LEU A 91 -2.38 9.51 4.46
CA LEU A 91 -2.17 8.23 5.12
C LEU A 91 -1.89 8.35 6.62
N ILE A 92 -1.10 9.33 7.06
CA ILE A 92 -0.79 9.55 8.49
C ILE A 92 -2.01 9.83 9.37
N GLN A 93 -3.15 10.14 8.79
CA GLN A 93 -4.41 10.30 9.50
C GLN A 93 -5.03 8.96 9.92
N ILE A 94 -4.49 7.85 9.41
CA ILE A 94 -4.87 6.49 9.78
C ILE A 94 -3.82 5.95 10.76
N PRO A 95 -4.19 5.55 11.99
CA PRO A 95 -3.23 5.19 13.04
C PRO A 95 -2.16 4.17 12.62
N CYS A 96 -2.53 3.14 11.86
CA CYS A 96 -1.58 2.14 11.38
C CYS A 96 -0.53 2.72 10.43
N PHE A 97 -0.93 3.64 9.53
CA PHE A 97 0.00 4.32 8.63
C PHE A 97 0.82 5.38 9.34
N SER A 98 0.25 6.08 10.34
CA SER A 98 1.01 7.00 11.20
C SER A 98 2.15 6.26 11.90
N ASN A 99 1.87 5.10 12.49
CA ASN A 99 2.91 4.27 13.12
C ASN A 99 3.97 3.81 12.11
N LEU A 100 3.57 3.41 10.91
CA LEU A 100 4.51 3.03 9.84
C LEU A 100 5.40 4.22 9.43
N TYR A 101 4.81 5.39 9.26
CA TYR A 101 5.52 6.63 8.94
C TYR A 101 6.55 6.99 10.02
N ASP A 102 6.18 6.88 11.30
CA ASP A 102 7.07 7.14 12.44
C ASP A 102 8.26 6.15 12.46
N ILE A 103 8.03 4.88 12.17
CA ILE A 103 9.11 3.88 12.04
C ILE A 103 10.06 4.26 10.90
N CYS A 104 9.53 4.69 9.76
CA CYS A 104 10.32 5.03 8.58
C CYS A 104 11.11 6.33 8.75
N THR A 105 10.57 7.33 9.44
CA THR A 105 11.22 8.64 9.63
C THR A 105 12.18 8.66 10.80
N ASN A 106 11.95 7.87 11.83
CA ASN A 106 12.79 7.81 13.03
C ASN A 106 13.93 6.78 12.97
N GLY A 107 14.19 6.18 11.82
CA GLY A 107 15.31 5.27 11.59
C GLY A 107 15.24 3.93 12.34
N LYS A 108 14.06 3.54 12.82
CA LYS A 108 13.82 2.29 13.56
C LYS A 108 13.57 1.09 12.65
N GLY A 109 14.37 0.93 11.60
CA GLY A 109 14.27 -0.19 10.66
C GLY A 109 13.41 0.09 9.42
N GLY A 110 12.99 1.33 9.21
CA GLY A 110 12.28 1.78 8.02
C GLY A 110 13.03 2.91 7.30
N TYR A 111 12.53 3.26 6.12
CA TYR A 111 13.05 4.34 5.30
C TYR A 111 11.89 5.10 4.65
N TYR A 112 11.90 6.43 4.73
CA TYR A 112 10.94 7.31 4.07
C TYR A 112 11.62 8.10 2.96
N ARG A 113 10.95 8.20 1.81
CA ARG A 113 11.40 9.01 0.68
C ARG A 113 10.21 9.76 0.07
N GLU A 114 10.38 11.04 -0.07
CA GLU A 114 9.45 11.90 -0.80
C GLU A 114 9.87 12.00 -2.27
N TYR A 115 8.88 11.97 -3.16
CA TYR A 115 9.06 12.11 -4.59
C TYR A 115 8.31 13.33 -5.11
#